data_bf9d385c2ee8f21fd63afc34aa74663a
#
_entry.id   bf9d385c2ee8f21fd63afc34aa74663a
#
_cell.length_a   1.000
_cell.length_b   1.000
_cell.length_c   1.000
_cell.angle_alpha   90.00
_cell.angle_beta   90.00
_cell.angle_gamma   90.00
#
_symmetry.space_group_name_H-M   'P 1'
#
loop_
_entity.id
_entity.type
_entity.pdbx_description
1 polymer ?
#
loop_
_entity_poly.entity_id
_entity_poly.type
_entity_poly.pdbx_seq_one_letter_code
_entity_poly.pdbx_strand_id
1 'polypeptide(L)'
;NGFGIDMTLRWGLFMEKLELIADLQYQYEYLNPAIAFPEKSAFKQTVLGAKYLIYDPFKNYEKNINVYSWKANHSFNWHQLIPAVSVFAGANITLADNPYYFSPDAAISPKIALITQNHFGDGTWVFVTNIIADYIGTDYPSYGYGITLTKGFSRKWSGFIENQGYMSDFYSDAIVRGGAAYLIHDDLQVDASISTS
;
A
#
# COMPACT_ATOMS: atom_id res chain seq x y z
N ASN A 1 22.24 -5.90 -9.62
CA ASN A 1 21.97 -5.93 -8.18
C ASN A 1 21.70 -4.53 -7.67
N GLY A 2 20.78 -4.37 -6.75
CA GLY A 2 20.45 -3.08 -6.18
C GLY A 2 19.78 -3.24 -4.81
N PHE A 3 19.55 -2.14 -4.13
CA PHE A 3 18.68 -2.07 -2.97
C PHE A 3 17.75 -0.88 -3.08
N GLY A 4 16.59 -0.96 -2.45
CA GLY A 4 15.62 0.12 -2.38
C GLY A 4 15.17 0.37 -0.95
N ILE A 5 14.75 1.59 -0.70
CA ILE A 5 14.13 2.01 0.56
C ILE A 5 12.78 2.62 0.21
N ASP A 6 11.72 2.05 0.78
CA ASP A 6 10.37 2.56 0.65
C ASP A 6 9.97 3.21 1.97
N MET A 7 9.52 4.45 1.92
CA MET A 7 9.07 5.20 3.08
C MET A 7 7.69 5.79 2.81
N THR A 8 6.72 5.42 3.64
CA THR A 8 5.37 5.96 3.60
C THR A 8 5.10 6.76 4.86
N LEU A 9 4.79 8.04 4.71
CA LEU A 9 4.33 8.92 5.78
C LEU A 9 2.82 9.08 5.67
N ARG A 10 2.12 8.88 6.78
CA ARG A 10 0.66 9.04 6.87
C ARG A 10 0.33 10.01 7.99
N TRP A 11 -0.48 10.99 7.67
CA TRP A 11 -0.92 11.98 8.63
C TRP A 11 -2.45 12.11 8.60
N GLY A 12 -3.09 11.67 9.68
CA GLY A 12 -4.52 11.86 9.90
C GLY A 12 -4.83 13.33 10.13
N LEU A 13 -5.69 13.90 9.30
CA LEU A 13 -6.20 15.26 9.52
C LEU A 13 -7.40 15.22 10.47
N PHE A 14 -7.84 16.40 10.94
CA PHE A 14 -8.92 16.64 11.90
C PHE A 14 -10.24 15.88 11.65
N MET A 15 -10.39 15.23 10.49
CA MET A 15 -11.47 14.31 10.16
C MET A 15 -10.96 12.87 10.28
N GLU A 16 -11.60 12.04 11.09
CA GLU A 16 -11.31 10.60 11.23
C GLU A 16 -11.27 9.83 9.89
N LYS A 17 -11.72 10.45 8.80
CA LYS A 17 -11.87 9.87 7.47
C LYS A 17 -10.81 10.29 6.46
N LEU A 18 -9.99 11.30 6.78
CA LEU A 18 -9.04 11.89 5.84
C LEU A 18 -7.61 11.73 6.32
N GLU A 19 -6.79 11.07 5.51
CA GLU A 19 -5.36 10.91 5.71
C GLU A 19 -4.59 11.57 4.56
N LEU A 20 -3.56 12.36 4.86
CA LEU A 20 -2.53 12.74 3.91
C LEU A 20 -1.48 11.63 3.84
N ILE A 21 -1.03 11.33 2.63
CA ILE A 21 -0.05 10.29 2.37
C ILE A 21 1.07 10.88 1.53
N ALA A 22 2.31 10.68 1.99
CA ALA A 22 3.52 10.89 1.20
C ALA A 22 4.26 9.56 1.09
N ASP A 23 4.46 9.09 -0.13
CA ASP A 23 5.12 7.82 -0.43
C ASP A 23 6.39 8.10 -1.24
N LEU A 24 7.52 7.64 -0.73
CA LEU A 24 8.85 7.91 -1.26
C LEU A 24 9.57 6.59 -1.48
N GLN A 25 9.93 6.30 -2.70
CA GLN A 25 10.71 5.11 -3.05
C GLN A 25 12.08 5.54 -3.58
N TYR A 26 13.12 5.24 -2.84
CA TYR A 26 14.50 5.42 -3.29
C TYR A 26 15.07 4.09 -3.76
N GLN A 27 15.71 4.09 -4.93
CA GLN A 27 16.36 2.90 -5.49
C GLN A 27 17.79 3.22 -5.89
N TYR A 28 18.68 2.29 -5.55
CA TYR A 28 20.08 2.26 -5.98
C TYR A 28 20.33 0.97 -6.73
N GLU A 29 20.79 1.06 -7.96
CA GLU A 29 21.17 -0.08 -8.79
C GLU A 29 22.64 0.01 -9.12
N TYR A 30 23.39 -1.05 -8.81
CA TYR A 30 24.76 -1.21 -9.27
C TYR A 30 24.85 -2.40 -10.22
N LEU A 31 25.55 -2.18 -11.31
CA LEU A 31 25.68 -3.17 -12.37
C LEU A 31 27.01 -3.91 -12.26
N ASN A 32 27.00 -5.12 -12.80
CA ASN A 32 28.19 -5.94 -12.92
C ASN A 32 29.20 -5.21 -13.85
N PRO A 33 30.47 -5.02 -13.44
CA PRO A 33 31.49 -4.33 -14.26
C PRO A 33 31.71 -4.93 -15.66
N ALA A 34 31.26 -6.16 -15.89
CA ALA A 34 31.38 -6.84 -17.18
C ALA A 34 30.37 -6.34 -18.25
N ILE A 35 29.37 -5.58 -17.85
CA ILE A 35 28.33 -5.05 -18.75
C ILE A 35 28.27 -3.54 -18.48
N ALA A 36 28.78 -2.73 -19.42
CA ALA A 36 28.98 -1.28 -19.30
C ALA A 36 27.69 -0.45 -19.14
N PHE A 37 26.94 -0.67 -18.04
CA PHE A 37 25.83 0.17 -17.67
C PHE A 37 26.20 1.04 -16.46
N PRO A 38 25.88 2.35 -16.45
CA PRO A 38 26.20 3.23 -15.34
C PRO A 38 25.38 2.89 -14.08
N GLU A 39 25.95 3.11 -12.92
CA GLU A 39 25.23 3.10 -11.64
C GLU A 39 24.08 4.10 -11.69
N LYS A 40 22.92 3.68 -11.18
CA LYS A 40 21.72 4.51 -11.09
C LYS A 40 21.28 4.63 -9.64
N SER A 41 21.07 5.87 -9.20
CA SER A 41 20.52 6.17 -7.88
C SER A 41 19.59 7.36 -7.96
N ALA A 42 18.35 7.18 -7.57
CA ALA A 42 17.36 8.26 -7.51
C ALA A 42 16.12 7.85 -6.72
N PHE A 43 15.25 8.81 -6.45
CA PHE A 43 13.87 8.51 -6.02
C PHE A 43 13.10 7.93 -7.21
N LYS A 44 12.88 6.62 -7.18
CA LYS A 44 12.13 5.92 -8.22
C LYS A 44 10.67 6.40 -8.28
N GLN A 45 10.08 6.73 -7.13
CA GLN A 45 8.73 7.25 -7.07
C GLN A 45 8.59 8.21 -5.89
N THR A 46 7.93 9.33 -6.12
CA THR A 46 7.52 10.29 -5.09
C THR A 46 6.04 10.59 -5.29
N VAL A 47 5.19 10.16 -4.37
CA VAL A 47 3.74 10.36 -4.45
C VAL A 47 3.29 11.22 -3.28
N LEU A 48 2.51 12.25 -3.57
CA LEU A 48 1.79 13.02 -2.56
C LEU A 48 0.31 12.92 -2.84
N GLY A 49 -0.49 12.64 -1.83
CA GLY A 49 -1.93 12.53 -2.01
C GLY A 49 -2.72 12.46 -0.72
N ALA A 50 -4.01 12.26 -0.88
CA ALA A 50 -4.94 12.11 0.23
C ALA A 50 -5.80 10.86 0.06
N LYS A 51 -6.04 10.15 1.15
CA LYS A 51 -6.95 9.02 1.22
C LYS A 51 -8.18 9.43 2.01
N TYR A 52 -9.34 9.14 1.46
CA TYR A 52 -10.63 9.42 2.09
C TYR A 52 -11.42 8.13 2.29
N LEU A 53 -11.86 7.89 3.53
CA LEU A 53 -12.71 6.76 3.91
C LEU A 53 -14.17 7.07 3.55
N ILE A 54 -14.68 6.43 2.48
CA ILE A 54 -16.05 6.62 1.99
C ILE A 54 -17.04 5.87 2.85
N TYR A 55 -16.73 4.59 3.12
CA TYR A 55 -17.63 3.69 3.82
C TYR A 55 -16.87 2.86 4.85
N ASP A 56 -17.39 2.82 6.07
CA ASP A 56 -16.87 2.02 7.18
C ASP A 56 -18.01 1.18 7.80
N PRO A 57 -18.04 -0.12 7.52
CA PRO A 57 -19.07 -1.00 8.09
C PRO A 57 -18.85 -1.28 9.58
N PHE A 58 -17.68 -0.96 10.12
CA PHE A 58 -17.30 -1.30 11.49
C PHE A 58 -17.57 -0.17 12.48
N LYS A 59 -17.78 1.05 12.02
CA LYS A 59 -17.95 2.25 12.88
C LYS A 59 -19.09 2.12 13.90
N ASN A 60 -20.16 1.38 13.56
CA ASN A 60 -21.36 1.22 14.42
C ASN A 60 -21.66 -0.27 14.71
N TYR A 61 -20.66 -1.14 14.48
CA TYR A 61 -20.85 -2.56 14.69
C TYR A 61 -20.50 -2.95 16.12
N GLU A 62 -21.54 -3.15 16.96
CA GLU A 62 -21.39 -3.76 18.26
C GLU A 62 -21.56 -5.29 18.12
N LYS A 63 -20.52 -6.04 18.49
CA LYS A 63 -20.61 -7.51 18.55
C LYS A 63 -21.52 -7.89 19.73
N ASN A 64 -22.71 -8.37 19.44
CA ASN A 64 -23.59 -8.94 20.45
C ASN A 64 -22.97 -10.22 21.03
N ILE A 65 -22.38 -10.12 22.21
CA ILE A 65 -21.80 -11.27 22.91
C ILE A 65 -22.94 -12.05 23.57
N ASN A 66 -23.16 -13.28 23.11
CA ASN A 66 -24.10 -14.19 23.75
C ASN A 66 -23.39 -14.89 24.89
N VAL A 67 -23.71 -14.50 26.13
CA VAL A 67 -23.11 -15.03 27.36
C VAL A 67 -23.35 -16.54 27.53
N TYR A 68 -24.41 -17.09 26.89
CA TYR A 68 -24.84 -18.48 27.06
C TYR A 68 -24.38 -19.43 25.95
N SER A 69 -23.74 -18.93 24.88
CA SER A 69 -23.36 -19.77 23.75
C SER A 69 -21.97 -19.43 23.20
N TRP A 70 -21.03 -20.29 23.53
CA TRP A 70 -19.67 -20.21 22.94
C TRP A 70 -19.70 -20.33 21.41
N LYS A 71 -20.53 -21.24 20.88
CA LYS A 71 -20.68 -21.48 19.44
C LYS A 71 -21.20 -20.25 18.70
N ALA A 72 -22.16 -19.52 19.28
CA ALA A 72 -22.69 -18.30 18.68
C ALA A 72 -21.62 -17.19 18.61
N ASN A 73 -20.76 -17.11 19.62
CA ASN A 73 -19.70 -16.09 19.68
C ASN A 73 -18.53 -16.39 18.73
N HIS A 74 -18.34 -17.65 18.32
CA HIS A 74 -17.26 -18.09 17.43
C HIS A 74 -17.76 -18.52 16.05
N SER A 75 -19.04 -18.29 15.74
CA SER A 75 -19.57 -18.50 14.40
C SER A 75 -19.02 -17.44 13.43
N PHE A 76 -18.88 -17.83 12.17
CA PHE A 76 -18.50 -16.91 11.12
C PHE A 76 -19.53 -15.79 11.00
N ASN A 77 -19.06 -14.56 11.02
CA ASN A 77 -19.91 -13.37 10.90
C ASN A 77 -19.87 -12.83 9.47
N TRP A 78 -20.98 -12.99 8.75
CA TRP A 78 -21.11 -12.52 7.37
C TRP A 78 -20.87 -11.01 7.20
N HIS A 79 -21.08 -10.24 8.27
CA HIS A 79 -20.78 -8.79 8.25
C HIS A 79 -19.30 -8.48 8.02
N GLN A 80 -18.39 -9.40 8.38
CA GLN A 80 -16.96 -9.26 8.14
C GLN A 80 -16.58 -9.31 6.65
N LEU A 81 -17.49 -9.81 5.78
CA LEU A 81 -17.28 -9.79 4.33
C LEU A 81 -17.56 -8.43 3.70
N ILE A 82 -18.25 -7.53 4.41
CA ILE A 82 -18.50 -6.18 3.92
C ILE A 82 -17.23 -5.35 4.16
N PRO A 83 -16.55 -4.88 3.10
CA PRO A 83 -15.32 -4.13 3.28
C PRO A 83 -15.57 -2.68 3.67
N ALA A 84 -14.66 -2.09 4.42
CA ALA A 84 -14.47 -0.65 4.41
C ALA A 84 -13.92 -0.22 3.05
N VAL A 85 -14.38 0.92 2.54
CA VAL A 85 -14.02 1.43 1.22
C VAL A 85 -13.41 2.81 1.34
N SER A 86 -12.22 2.97 0.77
CA SER A 86 -11.52 4.25 0.70
C SER A 86 -11.10 4.55 -0.74
N VAL A 87 -10.97 5.82 -1.05
CA VAL A 87 -10.37 6.31 -2.29
C VAL A 87 -9.12 7.09 -1.95
N PHE A 88 -8.06 6.85 -2.67
CA PHE A 88 -6.85 7.65 -2.68
C PHE A 88 -6.80 8.46 -3.97
N ALA A 89 -6.48 9.74 -3.86
CA ALA A 89 -6.18 10.61 -4.98
C ALA A 89 -4.90 11.38 -4.68
N GLY A 90 -3.96 11.33 -5.59
CA GLY A 90 -2.65 11.96 -5.44
C GLY A 90 -1.99 12.20 -6.78
N ALA A 91 -0.72 12.57 -6.71
CA ALA A 91 0.12 12.79 -7.88
C ALA A 91 1.53 12.22 -7.63
N ASN A 92 2.08 11.64 -8.66
CA ASN A 92 3.51 11.39 -8.75
C ASN A 92 4.21 12.70 -9.09
N ILE A 93 5.29 12.97 -8.39
CA ILE A 93 6.17 14.10 -8.64
C ILE A 93 7.47 13.55 -9.17
N THR A 94 7.74 13.80 -10.45
CA THR A 94 8.99 13.39 -11.08
C THR A 94 10.02 14.51 -10.92
N LEU A 95 11.11 14.22 -10.22
CA LEU A 95 12.22 15.14 -10.13
C LEU A 95 12.97 15.17 -11.46
N ALA A 96 13.44 16.35 -11.86
CA ALA A 96 14.22 16.51 -13.08
C ALA A 96 15.46 15.58 -13.07
N ASP A 97 15.84 15.09 -14.26
CA ASP A 97 16.98 14.19 -14.48
C ASP A 97 16.92 12.84 -13.75
N ASN A 98 15.71 12.32 -13.55
CA ASN A 98 15.53 11.03 -12.90
C ASN A 98 15.80 9.88 -13.88
N PRO A 99 16.80 9.01 -13.62
CA PRO A 99 17.21 7.93 -14.53
C PRO A 99 16.18 6.79 -14.65
N TYR A 100 15.16 6.77 -13.80
CA TYR A 100 14.08 5.76 -13.81
C TYR A 100 12.87 6.17 -14.65
N TYR A 101 12.85 7.41 -15.17
CA TYR A 101 11.76 7.90 -16.02
C TYR A 101 12.27 8.09 -17.46
N PHE A 102 11.52 7.56 -18.41
CA PHE A 102 11.89 7.65 -19.84
C PHE A 102 11.46 8.95 -20.50
N SER A 103 10.57 9.73 -19.88
CA SER A 103 10.09 10.97 -20.45
C SER A 103 10.00 12.07 -19.40
N PRO A 104 10.59 13.22 -19.63
CA PRO A 104 10.48 14.40 -18.76
C PRO A 104 9.13 15.14 -18.95
N ASP A 105 8.22 14.65 -19.80
CA ASP A 105 7.06 15.41 -20.27
C ASP A 105 5.98 15.64 -19.22
N ALA A 106 5.99 14.90 -18.10
CA ALA A 106 5.07 15.13 -17.01
C ALA A 106 5.81 15.21 -15.66
N ALA A 107 6.16 16.41 -15.26
CA ALA A 107 6.71 16.66 -13.91
C ALA A 107 5.73 16.22 -12.80
N ILE A 108 4.43 16.18 -13.11
CA ILE A 108 3.36 15.77 -12.20
C ILE A 108 2.39 14.90 -12.98
N SER A 109 2.11 13.69 -12.47
CA SER A 109 1.10 12.79 -13.05
C SER A 109 0.10 12.29 -12.01
N PRO A 110 -1.21 12.26 -12.32
CA PRO A 110 -2.23 11.81 -11.40
C PRO A 110 -2.10 10.32 -11.06
N LYS A 111 -2.42 9.99 -9.79
CA LYS A 111 -2.55 8.65 -9.26
C LYS A 111 -3.85 8.51 -8.49
N ILE A 112 -4.63 7.48 -8.79
CA ILE A 112 -5.90 7.19 -8.11
C ILE A 112 -5.86 5.73 -7.68
N ALA A 113 -6.38 5.46 -6.48
CA ALA A 113 -6.58 4.08 -6.03
C ALA A 113 -7.92 3.91 -5.31
N LEU A 114 -8.56 2.78 -5.58
CA LEU A 114 -9.67 2.27 -4.80
C LEU A 114 -9.14 1.22 -3.83
N ILE A 115 -9.42 1.41 -2.55
CA ILE A 115 -8.88 0.59 -1.46
C ILE A 115 -10.06 -0.04 -0.73
N THR A 116 -10.05 -1.37 -0.59
CA THR A 116 -11.02 -2.08 0.24
C THR A 116 -10.30 -2.79 1.39
N GLN A 117 -10.94 -2.84 2.55
CA GLN A 117 -10.36 -3.45 3.74
C GLN A 117 -11.40 -4.26 4.51
N ASN A 118 -11.10 -5.53 4.74
CA ASN A 118 -11.89 -6.45 5.55
C ASN A 118 -11.15 -6.82 6.83
N HIS A 119 -11.89 -7.00 7.91
CA HIS A 119 -11.36 -7.47 9.19
C HIS A 119 -11.98 -8.81 9.57
N PHE A 120 -11.14 -9.78 9.93
CA PHE A 120 -11.52 -11.12 10.34
C PHE A 120 -10.90 -11.49 11.69
N GLY A 121 -11.44 -12.53 12.33
CA GLY A 121 -10.85 -13.09 13.54
C GLY A 121 -10.72 -12.08 14.67
N ASP A 122 -11.80 -11.35 14.99
CA ASP A 122 -11.85 -10.29 16.00
C ASP A 122 -10.85 -9.13 15.71
N GLY A 123 -10.64 -8.86 14.41
CA GLY A 123 -9.76 -7.78 13.96
C GLY A 123 -8.28 -8.11 13.90
N THR A 124 -7.90 -9.36 14.23
CA THR A 124 -6.49 -9.78 14.17
C THR A 124 -5.99 -10.05 12.75
N TRP A 125 -6.89 -10.35 11.82
CA TRP A 125 -6.60 -10.50 10.41
C TRP A 125 -7.18 -9.32 9.63
N VAL A 126 -6.35 -8.73 8.79
CA VAL A 126 -6.76 -7.62 7.91
C VAL A 126 -6.42 -8.00 6.47
N PHE A 127 -7.43 -7.96 5.63
CA PHE A 127 -7.30 -8.20 4.19
C PHE A 127 -7.56 -6.90 3.45
N VAL A 128 -6.57 -6.44 2.68
CA VAL A 128 -6.64 -5.20 1.92
C VAL A 128 -6.52 -5.52 0.44
N THR A 129 -7.38 -4.90 -0.37
CA THR A 129 -7.27 -4.94 -1.83
C THR A 129 -7.21 -3.52 -2.35
N ASN A 130 -6.25 -3.26 -3.24
CA ASN A 130 -6.06 -1.99 -3.92
C ASN A 130 -6.21 -2.19 -5.42
N ILE A 131 -6.94 -1.30 -6.10
CA ILE A 131 -6.94 -1.16 -7.55
C ILE A 131 -6.38 0.22 -7.83
N ILE A 132 -5.33 0.29 -8.64
CA ILE A 132 -4.51 1.48 -8.81
C ILE A 132 -4.51 1.86 -10.29
N ALA A 133 -4.73 3.14 -10.57
CA ALA A 133 -4.46 3.76 -11.86
C ALA A 133 -3.40 4.85 -11.62
N ASP A 134 -2.27 4.71 -12.28
CA ASP A 134 -1.09 5.52 -12.11
C ASP A 134 -0.67 6.16 -13.42
N TYR A 135 0.04 7.30 -13.37
CA TYR A 135 0.48 8.07 -14.54
C TYR A 135 -0.66 8.40 -15.53
N ILE A 136 -1.85 8.68 -15.00
CA ILE A 136 -3.06 8.97 -15.79
C ILE A 136 -2.84 10.23 -16.63
N GLY A 137 -3.17 10.15 -17.94
CA GLY A 137 -3.04 11.28 -18.86
C GLY A 137 -1.61 11.55 -19.34
N THR A 138 -0.67 10.65 -19.07
CA THR A 138 0.66 10.63 -19.68
C THR A 138 0.71 9.64 -20.84
N ASP A 139 1.79 9.63 -21.60
CA ASP A 139 2.01 8.65 -22.68
C ASP A 139 2.21 7.21 -22.16
N TYR A 140 2.37 7.04 -20.85
CA TYR A 140 2.69 5.76 -20.20
C TYR A 140 1.78 5.47 -18.99
N PRO A 141 0.45 5.39 -19.17
CA PRO A 141 -0.45 5.04 -18.08
C PRO A 141 -0.16 3.62 -17.59
N SER A 142 -0.31 3.41 -16.30
CA SER A 142 -0.09 2.13 -15.65
C SER A 142 -1.28 1.77 -14.76
N TYR A 143 -1.69 0.53 -14.82
CA TYR A 143 -2.75 -0.03 -13.98
C TYR A 143 -2.18 -1.10 -13.10
N GLY A 144 -2.61 -1.13 -11.85
CA GLY A 144 -2.09 -2.08 -10.90
C GLY A 144 -3.12 -2.58 -9.91
N TYR A 145 -2.74 -3.62 -9.22
CA TYR A 145 -3.46 -4.12 -8.06
C TYR A 145 -2.49 -4.41 -6.92
N GLY A 146 -3.00 -4.39 -5.71
CA GLY A 146 -2.30 -4.87 -4.52
C GLY A 146 -3.26 -5.68 -3.66
N ILE A 147 -2.82 -6.83 -3.20
CA ILE A 147 -3.57 -7.70 -2.28
C ILE A 147 -2.66 -7.97 -1.10
N THR A 148 -3.07 -7.52 0.08
CA THR A 148 -2.28 -7.64 1.30
C THR A 148 -3.08 -8.39 2.36
N LEU A 149 -2.48 -9.41 2.95
CA LEU A 149 -3.00 -10.10 4.13
C LEU A 149 -2.08 -9.83 5.31
N THR A 150 -2.62 -9.19 6.33
CA THR A 150 -1.89 -8.85 7.56
C THR A 150 -2.43 -9.66 8.73
N LYS A 151 -1.55 -10.14 9.60
CA LYS A 151 -1.88 -10.80 10.86
C LYS A 151 -1.26 -10.05 12.03
N GLY A 152 -2.10 -9.56 12.93
CA GLY A 152 -1.66 -9.06 14.23
C GLY A 152 -1.33 -10.20 15.19
N PHE A 153 -0.11 -10.25 15.68
CA PHE A 153 0.35 -11.23 16.68
C PHE A 153 0.24 -10.68 18.10
N SER A 154 0.40 -9.38 18.24
CA SER A 154 0.28 -8.65 19.51
C SER A 154 -0.17 -7.20 19.25
N ARG A 155 -0.27 -6.40 20.32
CA ARG A 155 -0.57 -4.96 20.18
C ARG A 155 0.50 -4.18 19.41
N LYS A 156 1.73 -4.70 19.33
CA LYS A 156 2.86 -4.01 18.71
C LYS A 156 3.41 -4.72 17.47
N TRP A 157 3.16 -6.00 17.31
CA TRP A 157 3.73 -6.80 16.22
C TRP A 157 2.66 -7.32 15.27
N SER A 158 2.89 -7.13 13.99
CA SER A 158 2.14 -7.78 12.92
C SER A 158 3.07 -8.30 11.84
N GLY A 159 2.59 -9.27 11.07
CA GLY A 159 3.25 -9.75 9.87
C GLY A 159 2.30 -9.61 8.70
N PHE A 160 2.86 -9.49 7.49
CA PHE A 160 2.06 -9.36 6.28
C PHE A 160 2.66 -10.14 5.11
N ILE A 161 1.78 -10.51 4.20
CA ILE A 161 2.12 -11.01 2.86
C ILE A 161 1.34 -10.16 1.88
N GLU A 162 2.02 -9.72 0.83
CA GLU A 162 1.46 -8.88 -0.22
C GLU A 162 1.80 -9.44 -1.60
N ASN A 163 0.82 -9.43 -2.48
CA ASN A 163 1.01 -9.60 -3.91
C ASN A 163 0.60 -8.32 -4.60
N GLN A 164 1.48 -7.79 -5.43
CA GLN A 164 1.29 -6.56 -6.16
C GLN A 164 1.62 -6.79 -7.62
N GLY A 165 0.77 -6.31 -8.51
CA GLY A 165 1.01 -6.38 -9.95
C GLY A 165 0.76 -5.04 -10.61
N TYR A 166 1.57 -4.74 -11.60
CA TYR A 166 1.44 -3.57 -12.48
C TYR A 166 1.47 -4.00 -13.93
N MET A 167 0.68 -3.34 -14.74
CA MET A 167 0.59 -3.53 -16.17
C MET A 167 0.55 -2.18 -16.87
N SER A 168 1.39 -2.01 -17.87
CA SER A 168 1.38 -0.90 -18.81
C SER A 168 1.55 -1.44 -20.22
N ASP A 169 1.52 -0.58 -21.22
CA ASP A 169 1.71 -0.98 -22.62
C ASP A 169 3.09 -1.61 -22.90
N PHE A 170 4.07 -1.36 -22.03
CA PHE A 170 5.47 -1.76 -22.24
C PHE A 170 5.96 -2.84 -21.30
N TYR A 171 5.34 -3.04 -20.16
CA TYR A 171 5.75 -4.05 -19.17
C TYR A 171 4.59 -4.55 -18.32
N SER A 172 4.75 -5.75 -17.83
CA SER A 172 3.91 -6.36 -16.81
C SER A 172 4.82 -6.97 -15.76
N ASP A 173 4.59 -6.65 -14.51
CA ASP A 173 5.37 -7.17 -13.39
C ASP A 173 4.45 -7.60 -12.25
N ALA A 174 4.84 -8.66 -11.55
CA ALA A 174 4.15 -9.14 -10.37
C ALA A 174 5.17 -9.41 -9.26
N ILE A 175 4.99 -8.74 -8.14
CA ILE A 175 5.88 -8.79 -6.99
C ILE A 175 5.16 -9.47 -5.84
N VAL A 176 5.83 -10.40 -5.19
CA VAL A 176 5.40 -10.97 -3.89
C VAL A 176 6.31 -10.43 -2.81
N ARG A 177 5.71 -9.90 -1.77
CA ARG A 177 6.41 -9.31 -0.62
C ARG A 177 5.93 -9.96 0.67
N GLY A 178 6.85 -10.22 1.59
CA GLY A 178 6.53 -10.66 2.95
C GLY A 178 7.31 -9.87 3.96
N GLY A 179 6.69 -9.54 5.08
CA GLY A 179 7.33 -8.69 6.06
C GLY A 179 6.70 -8.71 7.44
N ALA A 180 7.30 -7.94 8.31
CA ALA A 180 6.82 -7.69 9.66
C ALA A 180 6.79 -6.20 9.96
N ALA A 181 5.82 -5.80 10.77
CA ALA A 181 5.63 -4.43 11.20
C ALA A 181 5.71 -4.34 12.72
N TYR A 182 6.34 -3.29 13.20
CA TYR A 182 6.45 -2.98 14.63
C TYR A 182 5.92 -1.58 14.93
N LEU A 183 4.90 -1.49 15.78
CA LEU A 183 4.32 -0.25 16.24
C LEU A 183 5.15 0.28 17.42
N ILE A 184 5.88 1.35 17.19
CA ILE A 184 6.71 2.00 18.24
C ILE A 184 5.79 2.82 19.17
N HIS A 185 4.94 3.65 18.60
CA HIS A 185 3.90 4.44 19.23
C HIS A 185 2.62 4.36 18.39
N ASP A 186 1.51 4.87 18.92
CA ASP A 186 0.21 4.84 18.25
C ASP A 186 0.23 5.51 16.86
N ASP A 187 1.16 6.46 16.67
CA ASP A 187 1.33 7.21 15.42
C ASP A 187 2.61 6.84 14.63
N LEU A 188 3.40 5.87 15.11
CA LEU A 188 4.66 5.52 14.47
C LEU A 188 4.86 4.01 14.37
N GLN A 189 4.88 3.53 13.13
CA GLN A 189 5.14 2.13 12.77
C GLN A 189 6.38 2.03 11.89
N VAL A 190 7.13 0.97 12.07
CA VAL A 190 8.27 0.60 11.21
C VAL A 190 8.03 -0.78 10.64
N ASP A 191 8.20 -0.90 9.33
CA ASP A 191 8.00 -2.14 8.58
C ASP A 191 9.31 -2.60 7.97
N ALA A 192 9.53 -3.91 7.96
CA ALA A 192 10.62 -4.55 7.25
C ALA A 192 10.07 -5.67 6.36
N SER A 193 10.50 -5.71 5.10
CA SER A 193 10.01 -6.69 4.15
C SER A 193 11.09 -7.17 3.18
N ILE A 194 10.84 -8.34 2.61
CA ILE A 194 11.61 -8.93 1.51
C ILE A 194 10.65 -9.16 0.37
N SER A 195 11.05 -8.81 -0.84
CA SER A 195 10.25 -8.99 -2.07
C SER A 195 11.02 -9.77 -3.12
N THR A 196 10.25 -10.45 -3.96
CA THR A 196 10.74 -11.12 -5.18
C THR A 196 9.76 -10.85 -6.31
N SER A 197 10.27 -10.72 -7.52
CA SER A 197 9.55 -10.61 -8.78
C SER A 197 9.84 -11.81 -9.66
#